data_e00599a66cac95a5f89c66d9b61c4f8f
#
_entry.id   e00599a66cac95a5f89c66d9b61c4f8f
#
_cell.length_a   1.000
_cell.length_b   1.000
_cell.length_c   1.000
_cell.angle_alpha   90.00
_cell.angle_beta   90.00
_cell.angle_gamma   90.00
#
_symmetry.space_group_name_H-M   'P 1'
#
loop_
_entity.id
_entity.type
_entity.pdbx_description
1 polymer ?
#
loop_
_entity_poly.entity_id
_entity_poly.type
_entity_poly.pdbx_seq_one_letter_code
_entity_poly.pdbx_strand_id
1 'polypeptide(L)'
;MCIRDSKTTIGATSDENDPNATGWLRPETAQSIFCQYKNILDSSRVKLPFGIAQIGKSFRNEINPRNFTFRSREFEQMEIEYFCRPEDGLRLVDEWLEHRLSFYDEVGVPREHIHLLDVPDGERAFYSKKTYDLEYEFPFGIQELEGIAYRTDYDLSCHQKGSGRPLEYFDEETREKFIPHVVEPSA
;
A
#
# COMPACT_ATOMS: atom_id res chain seq x y z
N MET A 1 -6.81 6.16 11.01
CA MET A 1 -7.37 7.09 10.00
C MET A 1 -8.62 6.45 9.44
N CYS A 2 -9.78 7.14 9.47
CA CYS A 2 -10.99 6.55 8.92
C CYS A 2 -10.99 6.80 7.40
N ILE A 3 -10.61 5.81 6.63
CA ILE A 3 -10.70 5.84 5.17
C ILE A 3 -12.20 5.88 4.87
N ARG A 4 -12.69 7.00 4.34
CA ARG A 4 -14.08 7.13 3.92
C ARG A 4 -14.11 6.92 2.42
N ASP A 5 -14.75 5.83 2.03
CA ASP A 5 -14.94 5.51 0.61
C ASP A 5 -15.73 6.61 -0.09
N SER A 6 -15.35 6.90 -1.33
CA SER A 6 -16.03 7.89 -2.17
C SER A 6 -17.02 7.16 -3.06
N LYS A 7 -18.31 7.33 -2.77
CA LYS A 7 -19.41 6.81 -3.60
C LYS A 7 -19.54 7.64 -4.87
N THR A 8 -19.78 7.00 -5.99
CA THR A 8 -20.09 7.65 -7.27
C THR A 8 -21.20 6.91 -8.01
N THR A 9 -21.73 7.53 -9.04
CA THR A 9 -22.76 6.95 -9.91
C THR A 9 -22.15 6.58 -11.26
N ILE A 10 -22.44 5.38 -11.76
CA ILE A 10 -21.93 4.87 -13.04
C ILE A 10 -23.01 5.05 -14.11
N GLY A 11 -22.66 5.73 -15.20
CA GLY A 11 -23.54 5.99 -16.32
C GLY A 11 -24.15 7.40 -16.32
N ALA A 12 -24.33 7.97 -17.50
CA ALA A 12 -24.76 9.36 -17.69
C ALA A 12 -26.23 9.62 -17.31
N THR A 13 -27.05 8.59 -17.20
CA THR A 13 -28.50 8.69 -16.97
C THR A 13 -28.97 7.85 -15.77
N SER A 14 -28.06 7.39 -14.93
CA SER A 14 -28.38 6.52 -13.80
C SER A 14 -28.95 7.31 -12.62
N ASP A 15 -29.94 6.73 -11.97
CA ASP A 15 -30.52 7.25 -10.72
C ASP A 15 -29.50 7.00 -9.59
N GLU A 16 -29.25 8.01 -8.76
CA GLU A 16 -28.37 7.91 -7.58
C GLU A 16 -28.85 6.87 -6.55
N ASN A 17 -30.12 6.48 -6.62
CA ASN A 17 -30.73 5.47 -5.77
C ASN A 17 -30.69 4.05 -6.38
N ASP A 18 -30.25 3.90 -7.64
CA ASP A 18 -30.09 2.58 -8.24
C ASP A 18 -28.82 1.90 -7.72
N PRO A 19 -28.94 0.79 -6.95
CA PRO A 19 -27.80 0.08 -6.42
C PRO A 19 -26.89 -0.50 -7.52
N ASN A 20 -27.42 -0.75 -8.73
CA ASN A 20 -26.64 -1.25 -9.87
C ASN A 20 -25.83 -0.13 -10.56
N ALA A 21 -26.22 1.12 -10.34
CA ALA A 21 -25.51 2.30 -10.82
C ALA A 21 -24.52 2.86 -9.79
N THR A 22 -24.42 2.26 -8.61
CA THR A 22 -23.50 2.71 -7.57
C THR A 22 -22.12 2.12 -7.81
N GLY A 23 -21.11 2.99 -7.85
CA GLY A 23 -19.70 2.63 -7.82
C GLY A 23 -18.98 3.21 -6.60
N TRP A 24 -17.79 2.67 -6.33
CA TRP A 24 -16.92 3.16 -5.29
C TRP A 24 -15.56 3.47 -5.90
N LEU A 25 -15.07 4.68 -5.65
CA LEU A 25 -13.73 5.06 -6.06
C LEU A 25 -12.71 4.46 -5.09
N ARG A 26 -11.62 3.91 -5.60
CA ARG A 26 -10.60 3.26 -4.77
C ARG A 26 -9.90 4.26 -3.85
N PRO A 27 -9.76 3.97 -2.54
CA PRO A 27 -9.07 4.85 -1.59
C PRO A 27 -7.55 4.69 -1.59
N GLU A 28 -7.05 3.63 -2.24
CA GLU A 28 -5.64 3.25 -2.35
C GLU A 28 -5.40 2.39 -3.60
N THR A 29 -4.15 2.22 -3.99
CA THR A 29 -3.79 1.36 -5.12
C THR A 29 -3.47 -0.08 -4.70
N ALA A 30 -3.20 -0.33 -3.43
CA ALA A 30 -2.81 -1.62 -2.85
C ALA A 30 -3.74 -2.77 -3.23
N GLN A 31 -5.05 -2.61 -3.06
CA GLN A 31 -6.01 -3.69 -3.31
C GLN A 31 -6.04 -4.12 -4.78
N SER A 32 -5.79 -3.18 -5.70
CA SER A 32 -5.66 -3.50 -7.13
C SER A 32 -4.42 -4.36 -7.41
N ILE A 33 -3.33 -4.14 -6.67
CA ILE A 33 -2.10 -4.93 -6.76
C ILE A 33 -2.37 -6.36 -6.27
N PHE A 34 -3.00 -6.53 -5.11
CA PHE A 34 -3.33 -7.85 -4.57
C PHE A 34 -4.24 -8.66 -5.49
N CYS A 35 -5.20 -8.01 -6.17
CA CYS A 35 -6.03 -8.67 -7.18
C CYS A 35 -5.21 -9.22 -8.37
N GLN A 36 -4.07 -8.61 -8.70
CA GLN A 36 -3.20 -9.04 -9.79
C GLN A 36 -2.11 -10.03 -9.36
N TYR A 37 -1.89 -10.21 -8.06
CA TYR A 37 -0.83 -11.07 -7.53
C TYR A 37 -0.80 -12.44 -8.21
N LYS A 38 -1.93 -13.17 -8.21
CA LYS A 38 -2.00 -14.52 -8.79
C LYS A 38 -1.76 -14.53 -10.29
N ASN A 39 -2.26 -13.54 -11.01
CA ASN A 39 -2.07 -13.43 -12.46
C ASN A 39 -0.58 -13.23 -12.79
N ILE A 40 0.11 -12.40 -12.02
CA ILE A 40 1.54 -12.14 -12.21
C ILE A 40 2.36 -13.37 -11.84
N LEU A 41 2.05 -14.01 -10.71
CA LEU A 41 2.72 -15.23 -10.29
C LEU A 41 2.64 -16.32 -11.37
N ASP A 42 1.46 -16.54 -11.94
CA ASP A 42 1.22 -17.60 -12.92
C ASP A 42 1.81 -17.27 -14.31
N SER A 43 1.82 -16.00 -14.70
CA SER A 43 2.26 -15.59 -16.05
C SER A 43 3.76 -15.28 -16.14
N SER A 44 4.35 -14.72 -15.09
CA SER A 44 5.73 -14.21 -15.11
C SER A 44 6.74 -15.15 -14.46
N ARG A 45 6.29 -16.20 -13.79
CA ARG A 45 7.14 -17.20 -13.09
C ARG A 45 8.18 -16.54 -12.16
N VAL A 46 7.75 -15.48 -11.47
CA VAL A 46 8.60 -14.74 -10.54
C VAL A 46 8.93 -15.59 -9.30
N LYS A 47 10.12 -15.38 -8.75
CA LYS A 47 10.54 -15.99 -7.48
C LYS A 47 10.53 -14.94 -6.37
N LEU A 48 10.22 -15.37 -5.14
CA LEU A 48 10.35 -14.50 -3.97
C LEU A 48 11.82 -14.17 -3.67
N PRO A 49 12.15 -12.94 -3.26
CA PRO A 49 11.21 -11.81 -3.14
C PRO A 49 10.97 -11.11 -4.48
N PHE A 50 9.77 -10.58 -4.70
CA PHE A 50 9.47 -9.74 -5.86
C PHE A 50 8.44 -8.67 -5.50
N GLY A 51 8.42 -7.56 -6.24
CA GLY A 51 7.50 -6.46 -6.03
C GLY A 51 6.56 -6.25 -7.21
N ILE A 52 5.36 -5.77 -6.92
CA ILE A 52 4.42 -5.22 -7.90
C ILE A 52 4.19 -3.77 -7.52
N ALA A 53 4.51 -2.86 -8.43
CA ALA A 53 4.35 -1.43 -8.22
C ALA A 53 3.18 -0.88 -9.05
N GLN A 54 2.50 0.11 -8.51
CA GLN A 54 1.49 0.88 -9.22
C GLN A 54 1.61 2.36 -8.90
N ILE A 55 1.51 3.19 -9.93
CA ILE A 55 1.30 4.63 -9.81
C ILE A 55 -0.09 4.90 -10.37
N GLY A 56 -0.92 5.59 -9.61
CA GLY A 56 -2.28 5.85 -10.06
C GLY A 56 -3.09 6.70 -9.10
N LYS A 57 -4.27 7.09 -9.55
CA LYS A 57 -5.18 7.91 -8.76
C LYS A 57 -5.84 7.11 -7.65
N SER A 58 -5.92 7.76 -6.49
CA SER A 58 -6.67 7.33 -5.32
C SER A 58 -7.60 8.42 -4.85
N PHE A 59 -8.67 8.03 -4.16
CA PHE A 59 -9.76 8.93 -3.80
C PHE A 59 -10.14 8.71 -2.34
N ARG A 60 -10.10 9.78 -1.55
CA ARG A 60 -10.52 9.73 -0.15
C ARG A 60 -11.52 10.83 0.12
N ASN A 61 -12.64 10.52 0.72
CA ASN A 61 -13.67 11.51 1.05
C ASN A 61 -13.27 12.37 2.24
N GLU A 62 -12.24 13.21 2.03
CA GLU A 62 -11.73 14.10 3.06
C GLU A 62 -12.79 15.14 3.45
N ILE A 63 -13.05 15.25 4.75
CA ILE A 63 -14.00 16.23 5.29
C ILE A 63 -13.45 17.65 5.17
N ASN A 64 -12.14 17.81 5.37
CA ASN A 64 -11.48 19.10 5.39
C ASN A 64 -10.21 19.09 4.53
N PRO A 65 -10.32 19.15 3.19
CA PRO A 65 -9.17 19.33 2.31
C PRO A 65 -8.43 20.61 2.66
N ARG A 66 -7.10 20.57 2.66
CA ARG A 66 -6.25 21.71 3.06
C ARG A 66 -4.82 21.56 2.55
N ASN A 67 -4.05 22.63 2.71
CA ASN A 67 -2.63 22.67 2.35
C ASN A 67 -2.41 22.35 0.85
N PHE A 68 -3.24 22.98 0.00
CA PHE A 68 -3.21 22.83 -1.45
C PHE A 68 -3.34 21.36 -1.86
N THR A 69 -2.32 20.74 -2.47
CA THR A 69 -2.37 19.34 -2.93
C THR A 69 -2.07 18.33 -1.82
N PHE A 70 -1.55 18.76 -0.67
CA PHE A 70 -1.13 17.84 0.39
C PHE A 70 -2.28 17.01 0.96
N ARG A 71 -3.46 17.61 1.14
CA ARG A 71 -4.66 16.90 1.60
C ARG A 71 -5.84 17.22 0.68
N SER A 72 -6.00 16.40 -0.34
CA SER A 72 -7.05 16.51 -1.36
C SER A 72 -7.91 15.24 -1.40
N ARG A 73 -9.06 15.32 -2.08
CA ARG A 73 -9.97 14.18 -2.26
C ARG A 73 -9.56 13.26 -3.40
N GLU A 74 -8.82 13.79 -4.36
CA GLU A 74 -8.23 13.07 -5.49
C GLU A 74 -6.74 13.35 -5.49
N PHE A 75 -5.92 12.31 -5.50
CA PHE A 75 -4.46 12.42 -5.50
C PHE A 75 -3.85 11.26 -6.27
N GLU A 76 -2.58 11.37 -6.60
CA GLU A 76 -1.79 10.26 -7.13
C GLU A 76 -1.04 9.61 -5.99
N GLN A 77 -0.97 8.29 -6.05
CA GLN A 77 -0.27 7.45 -5.09
C GLN A 77 0.68 6.52 -5.83
N MET A 78 1.83 6.30 -5.24
CA MET A 78 2.83 5.33 -5.68
C MET A 78 2.97 4.29 -4.59
N GLU A 79 2.62 3.05 -4.89
CA GLU A 79 2.71 1.92 -3.97
C GLU A 79 3.49 0.77 -4.59
N ILE A 80 4.23 0.06 -3.74
CA ILE A 80 4.92 -1.17 -4.06
C ILE A 80 4.50 -2.23 -3.03
N GLU A 81 3.91 -3.32 -3.49
CA GLU A 81 3.70 -4.49 -2.64
C GLU A 81 4.84 -5.47 -2.90
N TYR A 82 5.74 -5.59 -1.93
CA TYR A 82 6.93 -6.41 -2.02
C TYR A 82 6.70 -7.74 -1.29
N PHE A 83 6.46 -8.78 -2.07
CA PHE A 83 6.16 -10.12 -1.59
C PHE A 83 7.44 -10.85 -1.19
N CYS A 84 7.43 -11.45 -0.01
CA CYS A 84 8.61 -12.10 0.56
C CYS A 84 8.24 -13.34 1.38
N ARG A 85 9.26 -14.06 1.83
CA ARG A 85 9.08 -15.13 2.82
C ARG A 85 8.70 -14.55 4.19
N PRO A 86 7.91 -15.26 5.01
CA PRO A 86 7.51 -14.79 6.34
C PRO A 86 8.69 -14.40 7.24
N GLU A 87 9.79 -15.16 7.18
CA GLU A 87 11.00 -14.94 7.98
C GLU A 87 11.79 -13.69 7.58
N ASP A 88 11.64 -13.24 6.34
CA ASP A 88 12.39 -12.09 5.80
C ASP A 88 11.72 -10.73 6.07
N GLY A 89 10.43 -10.71 6.41
CA GLY A 89 9.64 -9.48 6.43
C GLY A 89 10.20 -8.36 7.31
N LEU A 90 10.67 -8.67 8.52
CA LEU A 90 11.25 -7.67 9.42
C LEU A 90 12.59 -7.12 8.92
N ARG A 91 13.43 -7.95 8.30
CA ARG A 91 14.67 -7.51 7.68
C ARG A 91 14.40 -6.62 6.47
N LEU A 92 13.46 -7.04 5.65
CA LEU A 92 13.13 -6.32 4.40
C LEU A 92 12.48 -4.97 4.63
N VAL A 93 11.68 -4.78 5.69
CA VAL A 93 11.15 -3.45 6.00
C VAL A 93 12.25 -2.46 6.36
N ASP A 94 13.31 -2.93 7.06
CA ASP A 94 14.49 -2.11 7.36
C ASP A 94 15.31 -1.80 6.09
N GLU A 95 15.47 -2.77 5.19
CA GLU A 95 16.14 -2.57 3.89
C GLU A 95 15.35 -1.59 3.01
N TRP A 96 14.03 -1.69 2.98
CA TRP A 96 13.19 -0.75 2.24
C TRP A 96 13.28 0.67 2.79
N LEU A 97 13.39 0.84 4.12
CA LEU A 97 13.64 2.15 4.71
C LEU A 97 14.90 2.81 4.11
N GLU A 98 16.02 2.07 4.05
CA GLU A 98 17.27 2.60 3.49
C GLU A 98 17.15 2.89 1.99
N HIS A 99 16.46 2.03 1.23
CA HIS A 99 16.21 2.27 -0.19
C HIS A 99 15.37 3.53 -0.42
N ARG A 100 14.34 3.77 0.40
CA ARG A 100 13.50 4.97 0.26
C ARG A 100 14.23 6.23 0.65
N LEU A 101 15.03 6.19 1.70
CA LEU A 101 15.90 7.32 2.06
C LEU A 101 16.91 7.64 0.95
N SER A 102 17.51 6.62 0.32
CA SER A 102 18.41 6.82 -0.83
C SER A 102 17.67 7.41 -2.03
N PHE A 103 16.45 6.96 -2.30
CA PHE A 103 15.61 7.54 -3.37
C PHE A 103 15.35 9.02 -3.15
N TYR A 104 15.04 9.44 -1.92
CA TYR A 104 14.82 10.86 -1.63
C TYR A 104 16.10 11.70 -1.82
N ASP A 105 17.26 11.16 -1.44
CA ASP A 105 18.56 11.80 -1.72
C ASP A 105 18.77 11.99 -3.25
N GLU A 106 18.45 10.96 -4.06
CA GLU A 106 18.62 10.99 -5.51
C GLU A 106 17.70 12.01 -6.20
N VAL A 107 16.45 12.18 -5.71
CA VAL A 107 15.51 13.14 -6.26
C VAL A 107 15.68 14.54 -5.66
N GLY A 108 16.65 14.73 -4.78
CA GLY A 108 17.04 16.05 -4.25
C GLY A 108 16.16 16.54 -3.10
N VAL A 109 15.49 15.64 -2.36
CA VAL A 109 14.82 15.98 -1.11
C VAL A 109 15.86 16.03 0.00
N PRO A 110 16.06 17.18 0.69
CA PRO A 110 17.10 17.30 1.70
C PRO A 110 16.86 16.36 2.89
N ARG A 111 17.82 15.47 3.16
CA ARG A 111 17.71 14.46 4.22
C ARG A 111 17.58 15.05 5.61
N GLU A 112 18.15 16.22 5.85
CA GLU A 112 18.04 16.98 7.11
C GLU A 112 16.61 17.42 7.44
N HIS A 113 15.71 17.44 6.46
CA HIS A 113 14.28 17.75 6.64
C HIS A 113 13.40 16.50 6.74
N ILE A 114 13.98 15.30 6.62
CA ILE A 114 13.26 14.02 6.79
C ILE A 114 13.46 13.50 8.21
N HIS A 115 12.36 13.27 8.92
CA HIS A 115 12.32 12.69 10.25
C HIS A 115 11.77 11.27 10.17
N LEU A 116 12.44 10.34 10.84
CA LEU A 116 11.99 8.95 10.92
C LEU A 116 11.15 8.76 12.18
N LEU A 117 9.93 8.30 11.99
CA LEU A 117 9.05 7.82 13.06
C LEU A 117 8.92 6.29 12.98
N ASP A 118 9.48 5.57 13.96
CA ASP A 118 9.14 4.15 14.18
C ASP A 118 7.80 4.11 14.93
N VAL A 119 6.73 3.78 14.21
CA VAL A 119 5.36 3.88 14.74
C VAL A 119 5.15 2.88 15.86
N PRO A 120 4.74 3.32 17.07
CA PRO A 120 4.52 2.43 18.22
C PRO A 120 3.43 1.39 17.96
N ASP A 121 3.54 0.22 18.60
CA ASP A 121 2.61 -0.91 18.45
C ASP A 121 1.13 -0.54 18.57
N GLY A 122 0.79 0.38 19.47
CA GLY A 122 -0.60 0.80 19.72
C GLY A 122 -1.16 1.79 18.71
N GLU A 123 -0.32 2.35 17.83
CA GLU A 123 -0.69 3.37 16.83
C GLU A 123 -0.64 2.84 15.41
N ARG A 124 0.00 1.68 15.19
CA ARG A 124 0.07 1.03 13.88
C ARG A 124 -1.29 0.57 13.40
N ALA A 125 -1.44 0.51 12.08
CA ALA A 125 -2.57 -0.14 11.45
C ALA A 125 -2.65 -1.62 11.89
N PHE A 126 -3.86 -2.12 12.09
CA PHE A 126 -4.14 -3.47 12.62
C PHE A 126 -3.53 -4.62 11.79
N TYR A 127 -3.23 -4.38 10.52
CA TYR A 127 -2.59 -5.32 9.60
C TYR A 127 -1.06 -5.24 9.63
N SER A 128 -0.50 -4.21 10.24
CA SER A 128 0.95 -3.99 10.23
C SER A 128 1.62 -4.50 11.50
N LYS A 129 2.71 -5.25 11.32
CA LYS A 129 3.58 -5.71 12.40
C LYS A 129 4.70 -4.72 12.71
N LYS A 130 5.12 -3.92 11.71
CA LYS A 130 6.10 -2.85 11.83
C LYS A 130 5.79 -1.77 10.81
N THR A 131 5.89 -0.51 11.20
CA THR A 131 5.68 0.63 10.31
C THR A 131 6.69 1.71 10.61
N TYR A 132 7.28 2.25 9.55
CA TYR A 132 8.03 3.49 9.58
C TYR A 132 7.26 4.55 8.81
N ASP A 133 7.13 5.73 9.40
CA ASP A 133 6.69 6.92 8.69
C ASP A 133 7.89 7.83 8.47
N LEU A 134 8.14 8.20 7.22
CA LEU A 134 9.05 9.27 6.86
C LEU A 134 8.25 10.57 6.88
N GLU A 135 8.55 11.43 7.83
CA GLU A 135 7.92 12.73 7.97
C GLU A 135 8.83 13.81 7.37
N TYR A 136 8.26 14.83 6.75
CA TYR A 136 9.00 15.94 6.14
C TYR A 136 8.58 17.28 6.73
N GLU A 137 9.55 18.22 6.77
CA GLU A 137 9.33 19.60 7.22
C GLU A 137 8.70 20.44 6.10
N PHE A 138 7.37 20.37 5.99
CA PHE A 138 6.63 21.26 5.09
C PHE A 138 6.48 22.66 5.66
N PRO A 139 6.18 23.71 4.84
CA PRO A 139 5.94 25.06 5.32
C PRO A 139 4.82 25.19 6.36
N PHE A 140 3.96 24.18 6.45
CA PHE A 140 2.83 24.10 7.39
C PHE A 140 3.06 23.10 8.54
N GLY A 141 4.29 22.66 8.75
CA GLY A 141 4.72 21.77 9.82
C GLY A 141 5.19 20.40 9.36
N ILE A 142 5.69 19.60 10.30
CA ILE A 142 6.14 18.23 10.03
C ILE A 142 4.92 17.36 9.77
N GLN A 143 4.92 16.66 8.66
CA GLN A 143 3.83 15.77 8.23
C GLN A 143 4.41 14.56 7.50
N GLU A 144 3.62 13.48 7.47
CA GLU A 144 3.95 12.23 6.76
C GLU A 144 4.20 12.50 5.26
N LEU A 145 5.32 12.01 4.77
CA LEU A 145 5.72 12.03 3.37
C LEU A 145 5.51 10.65 2.74
N GLU A 146 5.87 9.59 3.46
CA GLU A 146 5.77 8.21 3.02
C GLU A 146 5.64 7.26 4.21
N GLY A 147 4.80 6.23 4.08
CA GLY A 147 4.73 5.11 4.99
C GLY A 147 5.42 3.86 4.44
N ILE A 148 6.11 3.11 5.31
CA ILE A 148 6.71 1.81 4.97
C ILE A 148 6.21 0.79 5.98
N ALA A 149 5.33 -0.11 5.55
CA ALA A 149 4.64 -1.05 6.43
C ALA A 149 5.01 -2.51 6.15
N TYR A 150 5.27 -3.29 7.20
CA TYR A 150 5.29 -4.74 7.12
C TYR A 150 3.89 -5.28 7.42
N ARG A 151 3.13 -5.61 6.36
CA ARG A 151 1.71 -5.98 6.38
C ARG A 151 1.44 -7.45 6.72
N THR A 152 2.50 -8.27 6.82
CA THR A 152 2.39 -9.73 6.97
C THR A 152 1.66 -10.39 5.79
N ASP A 153 0.92 -11.46 6.01
CA ASP A 153 0.07 -12.14 5.03
C ASP A 153 -1.38 -11.62 5.00
N TYR A 154 -1.67 -10.57 5.75
CA TYR A 154 -3.04 -10.13 6.03
C TYR A 154 -3.90 -9.96 4.78
N ASP A 155 -3.41 -9.19 3.80
CA ASP A 155 -4.18 -8.87 2.59
C ASP A 155 -4.41 -10.10 1.72
N LEU A 156 -3.36 -10.88 1.44
CA LEU A 156 -3.48 -12.11 0.64
C LEU A 156 -4.40 -13.13 1.33
N SER A 157 -4.33 -13.27 2.65
CA SER A 157 -5.23 -14.12 3.43
C SER A 157 -6.69 -13.67 3.33
N CYS A 158 -6.96 -12.36 3.40
CA CYS A 158 -8.29 -11.79 3.20
C CYS A 158 -8.81 -12.01 1.78
N HIS A 159 -7.97 -11.76 0.76
CA HIS A 159 -8.31 -11.98 -0.64
C HIS A 159 -8.55 -13.47 -0.95
N GLN A 160 -7.73 -14.38 -0.40
CA GLN A 160 -7.94 -15.82 -0.53
C GLN A 160 -9.28 -16.24 0.07
N LYS A 161 -9.58 -15.79 1.29
CA LYS A 161 -10.84 -16.07 1.96
C LYS A 161 -12.05 -15.52 1.20
N GLY A 162 -11.96 -14.28 0.72
CA GLY A 162 -13.05 -13.61 0.01
C GLY A 162 -13.34 -14.18 -1.37
N SER A 163 -12.29 -14.57 -2.11
CA SER A 163 -12.42 -15.11 -3.47
C SER A 163 -12.61 -16.64 -3.53
N GLY A 164 -12.25 -17.35 -2.47
CA GLY A 164 -12.18 -18.82 -2.44
C GLY A 164 -11.06 -19.39 -3.34
N ARG A 165 -10.14 -18.55 -3.82
CA ARG A 165 -9.01 -18.97 -4.68
C ARG A 165 -7.73 -19.04 -3.84
N PRO A 166 -6.90 -20.11 -3.98
CA PRO A 166 -5.63 -20.19 -3.28
C PRO A 166 -4.65 -19.13 -3.82
N LEU A 167 -4.07 -18.36 -2.90
CA LEU A 167 -3.05 -17.35 -3.18
C LEU A 167 -1.68 -17.74 -2.60
N GLU A 168 -1.50 -19.02 -2.30
CA GLU A 168 -0.24 -19.57 -1.83
C GLU A 168 0.83 -19.50 -2.92
N TYR A 169 2.05 -19.20 -2.50
CA TYR A 169 3.26 -19.38 -3.28
C TYR A 169 3.76 -20.82 -3.11
N PHE A 170 4.16 -21.46 -4.19
CA PHE A 170 4.84 -22.75 -4.16
C PHE A 170 6.32 -22.53 -4.38
N ASP A 171 7.12 -22.87 -3.38
CA ASP A 171 8.57 -22.82 -3.47
C ASP A 171 9.10 -24.10 -4.10
N GLU A 172 9.70 -23.97 -5.27
CA GLU A 172 10.24 -25.13 -6.00
C GLU A 172 11.47 -25.75 -5.32
N GLU A 173 12.21 -24.97 -4.52
CA GLU A 173 13.44 -25.41 -3.87
C GLU A 173 13.13 -26.18 -2.59
N THR A 174 12.24 -25.65 -1.74
CA THR A 174 11.85 -26.28 -0.47
C THR A 174 10.67 -27.22 -0.59
N ARG A 175 9.90 -27.16 -1.69
CA ARG A 175 8.64 -27.87 -1.92
C ARG A 175 7.53 -27.46 -0.96
N GLU A 176 7.65 -26.33 -0.31
CA GLU A 176 6.66 -25.81 0.63
C GLU A 176 5.65 -24.88 -0.06
N LYS A 177 4.45 -24.82 0.51
CA LYS A 177 3.43 -23.84 0.15
C LYS A 177 3.15 -22.96 1.33
N PHE A 178 3.11 -21.66 1.10
CA PHE A 178 2.78 -20.67 2.13
C PHE A 178 2.18 -19.43 1.47
N ILE A 179 1.46 -18.62 2.24
CA ILE A 179 1.02 -17.30 1.81
C ILE A 179 2.20 -16.33 2.03
N PRO A 180 2.69 -15.63 1.00
CA PRO A 180 3.75 -14.66 1.17
C PRO A 180 3.36 -13.53 2.11
N HIS A 181 4.35 -13.01 2.81
CA HIS A 181 4.24 -11.76 3.54
C HIS A 181 4.54 -10.57 2.62
N VAL A 182 4.13 -9.39 3.04
CA VAL A 182 4.21 -8.18 2.23
C VAL A 182 4.88 -7.05 2.99
N VAL A 183 5.81 -6.36 2.33
CA VAL A 183 6.35 -5.07 2.75
C VAL A 183 5.89 -4.03 1.75
N GLU A 184 5.29 -2.95 2.24
CA GLU A 184 4.66 -1.89 1.45
C GLU A 184 5.33 -0.55 1.70
N PRO A 185 6.16 -0.02 0.78
CA PRO A 185 6.43 1.40 0.67
C PRO A 185 5.30 2.10 -0.09
N SER A 186 4.76 3.18 0.49
CA SER A 186 3.61 3.92 -0.06
C SER A 186 3.78 5.42 0.10
N ALA A 187 3.84 6.17 -1.02
CA ALA A 187 4.01 7.63 -1.11
C ALA A 187 2.92 8.30 -1.94
#